data_3ec6f50a2411f5bbb33fecd9db7c297b
#
_entry.id   3ec6f50a2411f5bbb33fecd9db7c297b
#
_cell.length_a   1.000
_cell.length_b   1.000
_cell.length_c   1.000
_cell.angle_alpha   90.00
_cell.angle_beta   90.00
_cell.angle_gamma   90.00
#
_symmetry.space_group_name_H-M   'P 1'
#
loop_
_entity.id
_entity.type
_entity.pdbx_description
1 polymer ?
#
loop_
_entity_poly.entity_id
_entity_poly.type
_entity_poly.pdbx_seq_one_letter_code
_entity_poly.pdbx_strand_id
1 'polypeptide(L)'
;MSNKEDIKEEENTIEQETVQVEENQEVEAEVVVEEPTTEEIIQAEKDKFLRLFAEFENYKKRTSKERIELFKTAGQELMTSLLPVVDDFERALAHIEEDAEAEELRKGVLLIYQKLYNTLELKGLSKIETKQGDVFDAEIHEAITQIPAPSEDLKGKVIDCVENGYQLGTKIIRYPKVVIGQ
;
A
#
# COMPACT_ATOMS: atom_id res chain seq x y z
N MET A 1 -30.25 -65.83 1.39
CA MET A 1 -30.75 -66.12 0.03
C MET A 1 -31.18 -64.79 -0.56
N SER A 2 -30.23 -63.88 -0.79
CA SER A 2 -30.49 -62.56 -1.38
C SER A 2 -29.18 -62.10 -2.02
N ASN A 3 -28.76 -62.73 -3.11
CA ASN A 3 -27.54 -62.29 -3.83
C ASN A 3 -27.45 -62.94 -5.24
N LYS A 4 -28.57 -63.35 -5.81
CA LYS A 4 -28.61 -63.91 -7.18
C LYS A 4 -29.60 -63.18 -8.10
N GLU A 5 -30.44 -62.33 -7.54
CA GLU A 5 -31.40 -61.53 -8.31
C GLU A 5 -30.81 -60.19 -8.73
N ASP A 6 -29.95 -59.58 -7.89
CA ASP A 6 -29.30 -58.28 -8.18
C ASP A 6 -28.25 -58.36 -9.31
N ILE A 7 -27.62 -59.56 -9.50
CA ILE A 7 -26.62 -59.77 -10.58
C ILE A 7 -27.26 -59.92 -11.96
N LYS A 8 -28.53 -60.35 -12.00
CA LYS A 8 -29.26 -60.51 -13.28
C LYS A 8 -29.88 -59.25 -13.81
N GLU A 9 -30.14 -58.26 -12.94
CA GLU A 9 -30.64 -56.93 -13.37
C GLU A 9 -29.51 -56.04 -13.90
N GLU A 10 -28.29 -56.17 -13.36
CA GLU A 10 -27.12 -55.40 -13.87
C GLU A 10 -26.61 -55.95 -15.22
N GLU A 11 -26.63 -57.27 -15.47
CA GLU A 11 -26.25 -57.85 -16.78
C GLU A 11 -27.24 -57.45 -17.88
N ASN A 12 -28.53 -57.28 -17.57
CA ASN A 12 -29.55 -56.96 -18.54
C ASN A 12 -29.58 -55.46 -18.90
N THR A 13 -29.01 -54.61 -18.03
CA THR A 13 -28.86 -53.15 -18.28
C THR A 13 -27.65 -52.85 -19.16
N ILE A 14 -26.60 -53.65 -19.04
CA ILE A 14 -25.36 -53.52 -19.85
C ILE A 14 -25.56 -54.00 -21.29
N GLU A 15 -26.39 -55.02 -21.53
CA GLU A 15 -26.72 -55.47 -22.90
C GLU A 15 -27.65 -54.54 -23.67
N GLN A 16 -28.45 -53.67 -22.97
CA GLN A 16 -29.31 -52.70 -23.65
C GLN A 16 -28.57 -51.37 -23.97
N GLU A 17 -27.49 -51.03 -23.25
CA GLU A 17 -26.68 -49.84 -23.57
C GLU A 17 -25.68 -50.13 -24.71
N THR A 18 -25.25 -51.38 -24.92
CA THR A 18 -24.33 -51.72 -26.03
C THR A 18 -24.98 -51.81 -27.40
N VAL A 19 -26.32 -51.95 -27.50
CA VAL A 19 -27.04 -52.01 -28.79
C VAL A 19 -27.43 -50.60 -29.30
N GLN A 20 -27.38 -49.55 -28.49
CA GLN A 20 -27.67 -48.17 -28.92
C GLN A 20 -26.44 -47.36 -29.32
N VAL A 21 -25.24 -47.91 -29.20
CA VAL A 21 -23.98 -47.23 -29.57
C VAL A 21 -23.53 -47.54 -31.00
N GLU A 22 -24.13 -48.56 -31.68
CA GLU A 22 -23.72 -48.94 -33.04
C GLU A 22 -24.48 -48.26 -34.21
N GLU A 23 -25.44 -47.38 -33.94
CA GLU A 23 -26.23 -46.74 -35.00
C GLU A 23 -25.96 -45.23 -35.15
N ASN A 24 -24.88 -44.69 -34.55
CA ASN A 24 -24.42 -43.31 -34.77
C ASN A 24 -22.98 -43.27 -35.30
N GLN A 25 -22.70 -44.02 -36.35
CA GLN A 25 -21.52 -43.82 -37.20
C GLN A 25 -21.89 -42.95 -38.37
N GLU A 26 -21.01 -42.04 -38.62
CA GLU A 26 -20.91 -41.11 -39.77
C GLU A 26 -21.45 -39.69 -39.57
N VAL A 27 -20.72 -38.88 -38.80
CA VAL A 27 -20.15 -37.62 -39.30
C VAL A 27 -18.90 -37.32 -38.45
N GLU A 28 -17.78 -37.99 -38.64
CA GLU A 28 -16.47 -37.44 -38.35
C GLU A 28 -16.23 -36.31 -39.35
N ALA A 29 -16.55 -35.09 -38.92
CA ALA A 29 -15.94 -33.91 -39.51
C ALA A 29 -14.45 -34.00 -39.14
N GLU A 30 -13.62 -34.44 -40.08
CA GLU A 30 -12.18 -34.24 -40.05
C GLU A 30 -11.94 -32.73 -39.80
N VAL A 31 -11.74 -32.36 -38.54
CA VAL A 31 -11.10 -31.10 -38.20
C VAL A 31 -9.67 -31.26 -38.67
N VAL A 32 -9.43 -30.85 -39.93
CA VAL A 32 -8.10 -30.66 -40.47
C VAL A 32 -7.47 -29.57 -39.56
N VAL A 33 -6.79 -29.98 -38.53
CA VAL A 33 -5.90 -29.11 -37.76
C VAL A 33 -4.73 -28.87 -38.71
N GLU A 34 -4.84 -27.77 -39.50
CA GLU A 34 -3.71 -27.31 -40.27
C GLU A 34 -2.55 -27.06 -39.33
N GLU A 35 -1.50 -27.86 -39.42
CA GLU A 35 -0.28 -27.64 -38.63
C GLU A 35 0.23 -26.23 -39.00
N PRO A 36 0.52 -25.37 -37.98
CA PRO A 36 0.94 -24.01 -38.23
C PRO A 36 2.19 -24.00 -39.12
N THR A 37 2.16 -23.17 -40.14
CA THR A 37 3.29 -23.03 -41.07
C THR A 37 4.53 -22.53 -40.30
N THR A 38 5.71 -22.86 -40.80
CA THR A 38 6.99 -22.43 -40.21
C THR A 38 7.04 -20.90 -40.03
N GLU A 39 6.41 -20.15 -40.93
CA GLU A 39 6.34 -18.68 -40.88
C GLU A 39 5.44 -18.20 -39.75
N GLU A 40 4.31 -18.83 -39.49
CA GLU A 40 3.40 -18.54 -38.38
C GLU A 40 4.05 -18.84 -37.03
N ILE A 41 4.80 -19.92 -36.91
CA ILE A 41 5.56 -20.26 -35.71
C ILE A 41 6.62 -19.19 -35.45
N ILE A 42 7.37 -18.78 -36.47
CA ILE A 42 8.39 -17.72 -36.34
C ILE A 42 7.77 -16.39 -35.94
N GLN A 43 6.61 -16.05 -36.50
CA GLN A 43 5.92 -14.82 -36.17
C GLN A 43 5.40 -14.85 -34.72
N ALA A 44 4.80 -15.94 -34.30
CA ALA A 44 4.34 -16.14 -32.92
C ALA A 44 5.48 -16.04 -31.91
N GLU A 45 6.65 -16.62 -32.21
CA GLU A 45 7.83 -16.51 -31.34
C GLU A 45 8.41 -15.09 -31.30
N LYS A 46 8.39 -14.36 -32.42
CA LYS A 46 8.77 -12.92 -32.45
C LYS A 46 7.83 -12.09 -31.58
N ASP A 47 6.54 -12.31 -31.67
CA ASP A 47 5.55 -11.56 -30.89
C ASP A 47 5.69 -11.89 -29.39
N LYS A 48 5.93 -13.15 -29.02
CA LYS A 48 6.25 -13.54 -27.64
C LYS A 48 7.52 -12.85 -27.15
N PHE A 49 8.57 -12.84 -27.97
CA PHE A 49 9.83 -12.17 -27.64
C PHE A 49 9.65 -10.68 -27.41
N LEU A 50 8.93 -9.99 -28.32
CA LEU A 50 8.66 -8.55 -28.18
C LEU A 50 7.87 -8.23 -26.92
N ARG A 51 6.85 -9.06 -26.60
CA ARG A 51 6.09 -8.93 -25.35
C ARG A 51 6.96 -9.14 -24.13
N LEU A 52 7.74 -10.23 -24.11
CA LEU A 52 8.66 -10.53 -23.00
C LEU A 52 9.71 -9.41 -22.81
N PHE A 53 10.23 -8.89 -23.91
CA PHE A 53 11.18 -7.78 -23.88
C PHE A 53 10.54 -6.51 -23.27
N ALA A 54 9.30 -6.18 -23.67
CA ALA A 54 8.58 -5.06 -23.08
C ALA A 54 8.29 -5.26 -21.58
N GLU A 55 7.90 -6.47 -21.18
CA GLU A 55 7.71 -6.82 -19.77
C GLU A 55 9.02 -6.71 -18.97
N PHE A 56 10.13 -7.16 -19.54
CA PHE A 56 11.46 -7.05 -18.92
C PHE A 56 11.90 -5.60 -18.72
N GLU A 57 11.74 -4.75 -19.73
CA GLU A 57 12.05 -3.31 -19.61
C GLU A 57 11.17 -2.63 -18.54
N ASN A 58 9.88 -2.96 -18.50
CA ASN A 58 8.98 -2.47 -17.46
C ASN A 58 9.39 -2.96 -16.06
N TYR A 59 9.76 -4.23 -15.93
CA TYR A 59 10.27 -4.81 -14.69
C TYR A 59 11.54 -4.09 -14.22
N LYS A 60 12.50 -3.91 -15.11
CA LYS A 60 13.76 -3.22 -14.82
C LYS A 60 13.53 -1.78 -14.34
N LYS A 61 12.63 -1.04 -15.03
CA LYS A 61 12.28 0.32 -14.64
C LYS A 61 11.59 0.37 -13.26
N ARG A 62 10.67 -0.57 -12.99
CA ARG A 62 9.99 -0.69 -11.71
C ARG A 62 10.97 -1.01 -10.59
N THR A 63 11.78 -2.06 -10.74
CA THR A 63 12.75 -2.49 -9.73
C THR A 63 13.79 -1.39 -9.42
N SER A 64 14.20 -0.62 -10.45
CA SER A 64 15.08 0.52 -10.22
C SER A 64 14.42 1.61 -9.36
N LYS A 65 13.15 1.90 -9.58
CA LYS A 65 12.38 2.85 -8.75
C LYS A 65 12.22 2.33 -7.32
N GLU A 66 11.77 1.07 -7.17
CA GLU A 66 11.59 0.43 -5.85
C GLU A 66 12.90 0.43 -5.04
N ARG A 67 14.03 0.17 -5.71
CA ARG A 67 15.35 0.23 -5.06
C ARG A 67 15.68 1.63 -4.55
N ILE A 68 15.42 2.66 -5.36
CA ILE A 68 15.66 4.06 -4.94
C ILE A 68 14.76 4.43 -3.75
N GLU A 69 13.50 4.02 -3.76
CA GLU A 69 12.56 4.25 -2.66
C GLU A 69 12.98 3.51 -1.40
N LEU A 70 13.42 2.24 -1.53
CA LEU A 70 13.94 1.47 -0.40
C LEU A 70 15.14 2.16 0.25
N PHE A 71 16.08 2.68 -0.53
CA PHE A 71 17.21 3.43 0.02
C PHE A 71 16.78 4.71 0.75
N LYS A 72 15.76 5.42 0.24
CA LYS A 72 15.23 6.62 0.90
C LYS A 72 14.53 6.29 2.21
N THR A 73 13.89 5.13 2.31
CA THR A 73 13.10 4.73 3.49
C THR A 73 13.82 3.76 4.42
N ALA A 74 15.05 3.35 4.10
CA ALA A 74 15.83 2.40 4.91
C ALA A 74 16.05 2.86 6.36
N GLY A 75 16.05 4.17 6.61
CA GLY A 75 16.17 4.75 7.96
C GLY A 75 14.85 4.96 8.69
N GLN A 76 13.72 4.47 8.18
CA GLN A 76 12.39 4.77 8.72
C GLN A 76 12.26 4.42 10.21
N GLU A 77 12.66 3.22 10.62
CA GLU A 77 12.56 2.77 12.01
C GLU A 77 13.36 3.68 12.96
N LEU A 78 14.59 4.02 12.56
CA LEU A 78 15.43 4.94 13.32
C LEU A 78 14.80 6.34 13.41
N MET A 79 14.30 6.86 12.29
CA MET A 79 13.62 8.15 12.28
C MET A 79 12.40 8.15 13.18
N THR A 80 11.55 7.12 13.10
CA THR A 80 10.36 6.98 13.94
C THR A 80 10.72 6.92 15.42
N SER A 81 11.80 6.24 15.80
CA SER A 81 12.25 6.17 17.20
C SER A 81 12.81 7.50 17.73
N LEU A 82 13.24 8.41 16.87
CA LEU A 82 13.73 9.74 17.24
C LEU A 82 12.61 10.80 17.35
N LEU A 83 11.43 10.56 16.76
CA LEU A 83 10.32 11.51 16.81
C LEU A 83 9.87 11.88 18.23
N PRO A 84 9.75 10.94 19.19
CA PRO A 84 9.42 11.30 20.59
C PRO A 84 10.42 12.28 21.21
N VAL A 85 11.72 12.19 20.84
CA VAL A 85 12.73 13.13 21.32
C VAL A 85 12.50 14.54 20.75
N VAL A 86 12.09 14.62 19.49
CA VAL A 86 11.71 15.92 18.85
C VAL A 86 10.50 16.51 19.56
N ASP A 87 9.47 15.70 19.86
CA ASP A 87 8.27 16.12 20.59
C ASP A 87 8.60 16.60 22.00
N ASP A 88 9.53 15.92 22.70
CA ASP A 88 9.99 16.33 24.02
C ASP A 88 10.72 17.66 24.00
N PHE A 89 11.52 17.93 22.94
CA PHE A 89 12.14 19.23 22.76
C PHE A 89 11.11 20.33 22.47
N GLU A 90 10.12 20.08 21.60
CA GLU A 90 9.04 21.04 21.31
C GLU A 90 8.26 21.37 22.59
N ARG A 91 7.91 20.35 23.39
CA ARG A 91 7.21 20.52 24.67
C ARG A 91 8.06 21.29 25.67
N ALA A 92 9.36 20.95 25.83
CA ALA A 92 10.25 21.67 26.75
C ALA A 92 10.41 23.15 26.36
N LEU A 93 10.55 23.44 25.06
CA LEU A 93 10.64 24.83 24.58
C LEU A 93 9.37 25.62 24.87
N ALA A 94 8.18 25.02 24.69
CA ALA A 94 6.91 25.66 25.00
C ALA A 94 6.80 26.02 26.50
N HIS A 95 7.22 25.13 27.41
CA HIS A 95 7.22 25.41 28.85
C HIS A 95 8.24 26.49 29.26
N ILE A 96 9.43 26.53 28.65
CA ILE A 96 10.45 27.56 28.93
C ILE A 96 10.04 28.94 28.40
N GLU A 97 9.12 29.04 27.45
CA GLU A 97 8.60 30.33 26.93
C GLU A 97 7.91 31.15 28.00
N GLU A 98 7.35 30.51 29.02
CA GLU A 98 6.63 31.18 30.11
C GLU A 98 7.58 31.70 31.22
N ASP A 99 8.87 31.31 31.19
CA ASP A 99 9.84 31.67 32.24
C ASP A 99 10.88 32.70 31.73
N ALA A 100 10.71 33.92 32.15
CA ALA A 100 11.58 35.06 31.77
C ALA A 100 13.04 34.93 32.27
N GLU A 101 13.29 34.16 33.33
CA GLU A 101 14.64 33.96 33.90
C GLU A 101 15.42 32.85 33.14
N ALA A 102 14.74 32.04 32.34
CA ALA A 102 15.34 30.93 31.60
C ALA A 102 15.70 31.26 30.13
N GLU A 103 15.70 32.51 29.74
CA GLU A 103 15.88 32.94 28.33
C GLU A 103 17.21 32.42 27.70
N GLU A 104 18.30 32.43 28.43
CA GLU A 104 19.59 31.97 27.94
C GLU A 104 19.59 30.42 27.77
N LEU A 105 18.99 29.71 28.71
CA LEU A 105 18.82 28.25 28.64
C LEU A 105 17.94 27.90 27.46
N ARG A 106 16.85 28.61 27.27
CA ARG A 106 15.95 28.47 26.12
C ARG A 106 16.69 28.60 24.80
N LYS A 107 17.53 29.66 24.65
CA LYS A 107 18.35 29.85 23.44
C LYS A 107 19.26 28.65 23.17
N GLY A 108 19.88 28.11 24.23
CA GLY A 108 20.73 26.92 24.12
C GLY A 108 19.96 25.69 23.67
N VAL A 109 18.81 25.41 24.28
CA VAL A 109 17.94 24.27 23.90
C VAL A 109 17.41 24.43 22.48
N LEU A 110 16.99 25.65 22.08
CA LEU A 110 16.52 25.94 20.73
C LEU A 110 17.59 25.66 19.68
N LEU A 111 18.84 26.02 19.94
CA LEU A 111 19.93 25.72 19.01
C LEU A 111 20.17 24.21 18.84
N ILE A 112 20.07 23.43 19.94
CA ILE A 112 20.21 21.97 19.88
C ILE A 112 19.04 21.38 19.10
N TYR A 113 17.82 21.81 19.37
CA TYR A 113 16.62 21.37 18.64
C TYR A 113 16.74 21.66 17.14
N GLN A 114 17.10 22.90 16.78
CA GLN A 114 17.27 23.29 15.36
C GLN A 114 18.33 22.45 14.67
N LYS A 115 19.46 22.18 15.34
CA LYS A 115 20.51 21.34 14.79
C LYS A 115 20.04 19.90 14.58
N LEU A 116 19.32 19.33 15.54
CA LEU A 116 18.73 18.00 15.41
C LEU A 116 17.75 17.94 14.24
N TYR A 117 16.81 18.89 14.23
CA TYR A 117 15.75 18.94 13.20
C TYR A 117 16.34 19.11 11.80
N ASN A 118 17.26 20.04 11.60
CA ASN A 118 17.96 20.22 10.31
C ASN A 118 18.74 18.98 9.88
N THR A 119 19.33 18.24 10.85
CA THR A 119 20.03 16.99 10.54
C THR A 119 19.06 15.93 10.06
N LEU A 120 17.87 15.83 10.65
CA LEU A 120 16.81 14.90 10.23
C LEU A 120 16.24 15.29 8.86
N GLU A 121 16.03 16.60 8.59
CA GLU A 121 15.61 17.10 7.27
C GLU A 121 16.61 16.76 6.17
N LEU A 122 17.90 16.91 6.43
CA LEU A 122 18.96 16.50 5.48
C LEU A 122 18.93 14.99 5.18
N LYS A 123 18.36 14.17 6.08
CA LYS A 123 18.14 12.73 5.87
C LYS A 123 16.80 12.42 5.21
N GLY A 124 16.03 13.45 4.85
CA GLY A 124 14.78 13.32 4.12
C GLY A 124 13.52 13.33 4.97
N LEU A 125 13.64 13.60 6.30
CA LEU A 125 12.47 13.82 7.15
C LEU A 125 11.82 15.16 6.75
N SER A 126 10.50 15.19 6.61
CA SER A 126 9.75 16.41 6.46
C SER A 126 8.48 16.39 7.32
N LYS A 127 8.14 17.54 7.87
CA LYS A 127 6.94 17.73 8.67
C LYS A 127 5.73 17.83 7.76
N ILE A 128 4.64 17.16 8.12
CA ILE A 128 3.34 17.32 7.46
C ILE A 128 2.70 18.57 8.05
N GLU A 129 2.55 19.59 7.23
CA GLU A 129 1.88 20.82 7.67
C GLU A 129 0.40 20.53 7.92
N THR A 130 -0.03 20.77 9.15
CA THR A 130 -1.42 20.65 9.56
C THR A 130 -1.77 21.90 10.38
N LYS A 131 -2.74 22.67 9.91
CA LYS A 131 -3.17 23.94 10.51
C LYS A 131 -4.60 23.84 11.01
N GLN A 132 -4.91 24.67 11.99
CA GLN A 132 -6.30 24.87 12.41
C GLN A 132 -7.14 25.37 11.24
N GLY A 133 -8.29 24.72 11.00
CA GLY A 133 -9.19 25.05 9.89
C GLY A 133 -8.96 24.21 8.63
N ASP A 134 -7.91 23.41 8.55
CA ASP A 134 -7.71 22.48 7.45
C ASP A 134 -8.82 21.42 7.43
N VAL A 135 -9.20 20.99 6.24
CA VAL A 135 -10.18 19.89 6.09
C VAL A 135 -9.56 18.60 6.60
N PHE A 136 -10.29 17.89 7.45
CA PHE A 136 -9.83 16.55 7.89
C PHE A 136 -9.79 15.58 6.70
N ASP A 137 -8.66 14.92 6.54
CA ASP A 137 -8.44 13.88 5.55
C ASP A 137 -7.86 12.65 6.24
N ALA A 138 -8.58 11.53 6.19
CA ALA A 138 -8.18 10.28 6.82
C ALA A 138 -6.94 9.61 6.15
N GLU A 139 -6.56 10.04 4.95
CA GLU A 139 -5.36 9.52 4.28
C GLU A 139 -4.07 10.15 4.83
N ILE A 140 -4.16 11.34 5.42
CA ILE A 140 -3.00 12.09 5.92
C ILE A 140 -3.09 12.51 7.39
N HIS A 141 -4.25 12.36 8.04
CA HIS A 141 -4.48 12.74 9.44
C HIS A 141 -5.01 11.58 10.27
N GLU A 142 -4.62 11.51 11.53
CA GLU A 142 -5.16 10.63 12.57
C GLU A 142 -6.01 11.41 13.55
N ALA A 143 -7.34 11.23 13.50
CA ALA A 143 -8.24 11.87 14.45
C ALA A 143 -8.24 11.11 15.79
N ILE A 144 -7.77 11.76 16.87
CA ILE A 144 -7.75 11.17 18.21
C ILE A 144 -9.00 11.46 19.01
N THR A 145 -9.65 12.60 18.77
CA THR A 145 -10.88 12.99 19.46
C THR A 145 -11.69 13.98 18.63
N GLN A 146 -12.97 14.08 18.98
CA GLN A 146 -13.89 15.05 18.42
C GLN A 146 -14.41 15.92 19.54
N ILE A 147 -14.47 17.24 19.32
CA ILE A 147 -15.02 18.20 20.27
C ILE A 147 -16.08 19.06 19.57
N PRO A 148 -17.02 19.65 20.29
CA PRO A 148 -17.94 20.62 19.70
C PRO A 148 -17.18 21.75 19.02
N ALA A 149 -17.48 22.01 17.74
CA ALA A 149 -16.81 23.05 16.99
C ALA A 149 -17.06 24.43 17.61
N PRO A 150 -16.01 25.23 17.86
CA PRO A 150 -16.18 26.60 18.37
C PRO A 150 -16.98 27.52 17.44
N SER A 151 -16.99 27.20 16.15
CA SER A 151 -17.79 27.89 15.11
C SER A 151 -18.28 26.87 14.08
N GLU A 152 -19.36 27.20 13.36
CA GLU A 152 -19.90 26.33 12.31
C GLU A 152 -18.90 26.08 11.17
N ASP A 153 -18.01 27.03 10.91
CA ASP A 153 -16.97 26.93 9.88
C ASP A 153 -15.90 25.88 10.20
N LEU A 154 -15.81 25.43 11.46
CA LEU A 154 -14.83 24.42 11.92
C LEU A 154 -15.43 23.02 12.06
N LYS A 155 -16.67 22.81 11.69
CA LYS A 155 -17.29 21.48 11.63
C LYS A 155 -16.59 20.62 10.56
N GLY A 156 -16.18 19.40 10.94
CA GLY A 156 -15.46 18.47 10.07
C GLY A 156 -14.03 18.89 9.73
N LYS A 157 -13.51 19.94 10.41
CA LYS A 157 -12.16 20.45 10.21
C LYS A 157 -11.28 20.21 11.43
N VAL A 158 -9.98 20.33 11.21
CA VAL A 158 -8.96 20.28 12.27
C VAL A 158 -9.12 21.49 13.17
N ILE A 159 -9.33 21.25 14.46
CA ILE A 159 -9.35 22.32 15.49
C ILE A 159 -7.96 22.52 16.07
N ASP A 160 -7.26 21.43 16.34
CA ASP A 160 -5.92 21.45 16.94
C ASP A 160 -5.09 20.26 16.48
N CYS A 161 -3.77 20.39 16.51
CA CYS A 161 -2.81 19.36 16.20
C CYS A 161 -2.01 19.03 17.47
N VAL A 162 -2.28 17.89 18.10
CA VAL A 162 -1.66 17.47 19.37
C VAL A 162 -0.24 16.94 19.15
N GLU A 163 -0.05 16.17 18.08
CA GLU A 163 1.27 15.69 17.67
C GLU A 163 1.49 15.94 16.19
N ASN A 164 2.67 16.43 15.84
CA ASN A 164 3.03 16.70 14.45
C ASN A 164 3.21 15.41 13.64
N GLY A 165 2.73 15.40 12.41
CA GLY A 165 2.98 14.35 11.44
C GLY A 165 4.32 14.49 10.73
N TYR A 166 4.91 13.39 10.33
CA TYR A 166 6.18 13.38 9.60
C TYR A 166 6.18 12.35 8.47
N GLN A 167 6.86 12.71 7.40
CA GLN A 167 7.12 11.82 6.27
C GLN A 167 8.61 11.71 5.98
N LEU A 168 9.03 10.57 5.47
CA LEU A 168 10.40 10.31 5.01
C LEU A 168 10.39 10.12 3.50
N GLY A 169 10.89 11.11 2.78
CA GLY A 169 10.72 11.17 1.33
C GLY A 169 9.24 11.27 0.95
N THR A 170 8.68 10.24 0.33
CA THR A 170 7.26 10.18 -0.07
C THR A 170 6.39 9.35 0.89
N LYS A 171 7.00 8.70 1.89
CA LYS A 171 6.31 7.78 2.79
C LYS A 171 5.99 8.46 4.12
N ILE A 172 4.72 8.49 4.51
CA ILE A 172 4.30 8.91 5.85
C ILE A 172 4.82 7.87 6.85
N ILE A 173 5.59 8.33 7.86
CA ILE A 173 6.13 7.51 8.95
C ILE A 173 5.41 7.74 10.28
N ARG A 174 4.75 8.91 10.41
CA ARG A 174 3.85 9.24 11.52
C ARG A 174 2.77 10.20 11.02
N TYR A 175 1.53 9.86 11.23
CA TYR A 175 0.39 10.74 10.96
C TYR A 175 0.30 11.85 12.01
N PRO A 176 -0.08 13.09 11.64
CA PRO A 176 -0.39 14.12 12.60
C PRO A 176 -1.66 13.75 13.37
N LYS A 177 -1.57 13.79 14.70
CA LYS A 177 -2.72 13.52 15.58
C LYS A 177 -3.51 14.79 15.78
N VAL A 178 -4.75 14.78 15.33
CA VAL A 178 -5.60 15.98 15.29
C VAL A 178 -6.88 15.81 16.10
N VAL A 179 -7.37 16.96 16.57
CA VAL A 179 -8.70 17.13 17.15
C VAL A 179 -9.59 17.72 16.07
N ILE A 180 -10.76 17.14 15.82
CA ILE A 180 -11.72 17.60 14.82
C ILE A 180 -12.98 18.19 15.44
N GLY A 181 -13.61 19.13 14.74
CA GLY A 181 -14.88 19.74 15.13
C GLY A 181 -16.08 18.87 14.75
N GLN A 182 -17.00 18.66 15.70
CA GLN A 182 -18.27 18.00 15.48
C GLN A 182 -19.40 19.01 15.29
#